data_7bd939ea56b2af64c4d203da26b6465e
#
_entry.id   7bd939ea56b2af64c4d203da26b6465e
#
_cell.length_a   1.000
_cell.length_b   1.000
_cell.length_c   1.000
_cell.angle_alpha   90.00
_cell.angle_beta   90.00
_cell.angle_gamma   90.00
#
_symmetry.space_group_name_H-M   'P 1'
#
loop_
_entity.id
_entity.type
_entity.pdbx_description
1 polymer ?
#
loop_
_entity_poly.entity_id
_entity_poly.type
_entity_poly.pdbx_seq_one_letter_code
_entity_poly.pdbx_strand_id
1 'polypeptide(L)'
;MFTTSQFTFNKMPEQPKKPAAKGPRDQRRRRRPPNSRFQMRISTKYAPHKTSDGSPLTCSSETTLKPDQLLELYRYLKLTRLVEERLVNLYRQTKVVGGVFRSLGQEATAVGTAYALQPHDFITPLIRDLGAVLVKGIRPREIFAQYMAKAWGPSGGKDLNIHFGDMEKGFIGPISHLGDMIPVMTGILLGARMQKKNIVAVAYIGDGGMSTGAFHEGINFAAVQRLPLIVVAEYNHYAYSTPTSIQTAVKDLAEKAAGYGIPAHIVDGNDVISCYEVMKHAVEYARSGGGAVLIEAKTYRRKGHAEHDDQRYVAPGEIEWWETHNDPVDRFERYLLGRNVTTKEKLDEITAAVAKEIDEDCDWAESSPMPEAEKAAYGVYDNSIVPPAFRPKVLES
;
A
#
# COMPACT_ATOMS: atom_id res chain seq x y z
N MET A 1 8.27 -22.15 -57.87
CA MET A 1 7.18 -21.53 -58.66
C MET A 1 5.95 -21.46 -57.76
N PHE A 2 5.74 -20.30 -57.12
CA PHE A 2 4.50 -19.99 -56.43
C PHE A 2 4.03 -18.63 -56.90
N THR A 3 2.86 -18.66 -57.50
CA THR A 3 2.22 -17.50 -58.14
C THR A 3 1.53 -16.60 -57.12
N THR A 4 1.85 -15.33 -57.15
CA THR A 4 1.19 -14.24 -56.41
C THR A 4 -0.23 -14.03 -56.95
N SER A 5 -1.26 -14.23 -56.11
CA SER A 5 -2.62 -13.80 -56.41
C SER A 5 -2.86 -12.39 -55.85
N GLN A 6 -3.16 -11.47 -56.75
CA GLN A 6 -3.54 -10.09 -56.43
C GLN A 6 -4.99 -10.05 -55.88
N PHE A 7 -5.15 -9.50 -54.68
CA PHE A 7 -6.48 -9.15 -54.16
C PHE A 7 -6.86 -7.74 -54.63
N THR A 8 -7.86 -7.64 -55.44
CA THR A 8 -8.51 -6.39 -55.86
C THR A 8 -9.54 -5.98 -54.80
N PHE A 9 -9.37 -4.81 -54.22
CA PHE A 9 -10.37 -4.21 -53.34
C PHE A 9 -11.50 -3.58 -54.18
N ASN A 10 -12.71 -4.13 -54.07
CA ASN A 10 -13.92 -3.52 -54.60
C ASN A 10 -14.34 -2.34 -53.75
N LYS A 11 -14.50 -1.17 -54.38
CA LYS A 11 -15.03 0.05 -53.76
C LYS A 11 -16.49 -0.17 -53.33
N MET A 12 -16.79 0.04 -52.06
CA MET A 12 -18.16 0.13 -51.54
C MET A 12 -18.80 1.46 -51.99
N PRO A 13 -20.11 1.49 -52.26
CA PRO A 13 -20.81 2.71 -52.66
C PRO A 13 -20.93 3.70 -51.48
N GLU A 14 -20.73 4.99 -51.77
CA GLU A 14 -20.87 6.09 -50.82
C GLU A 14 -22.32 6.23 -50.35
N GLN A 15 -22.49 6.24 -49.01
CA GLN A 15 -23.79 6.59 -48.40
C GLN A 15 -23.96 8.12 -48.32
N PRO A 16 -25.20 8.65 -48.49
CA PRO A 16 -25.46 10.08 -48.50
C PRO A 16 -25.26 10.69 -47.09
N LYS A 17 -24.51 11.80 -47.04
CA LYS A 17 -24.24 12.58 -45.82
C LYS A 17 -25.55 13.20 -45.30
N LYS A 18 -25.94 12.79 -44.07
CA LYS A 18 -26.97 13.50 -43.30
C LYS A 18 -26.40 14.82 -42.76
N PRO A 19 -27.17 15.92 -42.74
CA PRO A 19 -26.72 17.21 -42.24
C PRO A 19 -26.52 17.13 -40.71
N ALA A 20 -25.39 17.66 -40.25
CA ALA A 20 -25.02 17.71 -38.86
C ALA A 20 -25.92 18.64 -38.05
N ALA A 21 -26.64 18.09 -37.06
CA ALA A 21 -27.33 18.88 -36.05
C ALA A 21 -26.28 19.54 -35.13
N LYS A 22 -26.26 20.88 -35.11
CA LYS A 22 -25.46 21.65 -34.18
C LYS A 22 -26.09 21.58 -32.77
N GLY A 23 -25.62 20.63 -31.94
CA GLY A 23 -25.88 20.64 -30.51
C GLY A 23 -25.02 21.71 -29.81
N PRO A 24 -25.45 22.24 -28.66
CA PRO A 24 -24.71 23.28 -27.95
C PRO A 24 -23.35 22.71 -27.46
N ARG A 25 -22.26 23.32 -27.91
CA ARG A 25 -20.91 23.04 -27.45
C ARG A 25 -20.84 23.45 -25.98
N ASP A 26 -20.74 22.45 -25.08
CA ASP A 26 -20.38 22.68 -23.68
C ASP A 26 -18.95 23.23 -23.63
N GLN A 27 -18.81 24.53 -23.46
CA GLN A 27 -17.55 25.26 -23.38
C GLN A 27 -16.93 25.18 -21.98
N ARG A 28 -17.04 24.07 -21.26
CA ARG A 28 -16.29 23.86 -20.02
C ARG A 28 -14.99 23.11 -20.23
N ARG A 29 -14.18 23.47 -21.23
CA ARG A 29 -12.74 23.28 -21.14
C ARG A 29 -12.23 24.26 -20.09
N ARG A 30 -12.11 23.79 -18.84
CA ARG A 30 -11.34 24.53 -17.82
C ARG A 30 -9.97 24.84 -18.42
N ARG A 31 -9.74 26.13 -18.68
CA ARG A 31 -8.45 26.64 -19.17
C ARG A 31 -7.37 26.11 -18.22
N ARG A 32 -6.32 25.47 -18.76
CA ARG A 32 -5.08 25.23 -18.04
C ARG A 32 -4.64 26.56 -17.47
N PRO A 33 -4.27 26.65 -16.18
CA PRO A 33 -3.61 27.85 -15.69
C PRO A 33 -2.37 28.10 -16.58
N PRO A 34 -2.02 29.37 -16.87
CA PRO A 34 -0.91 29.67 -17.77
C PRO A 34 0.33 28.98 -17.24
N ASN A 35 1.14 28.42 -18.15
CA ASN A 35 2.42 27.76 -17.92
C ASN A 35 3.24 28.38 -16.80
N SER A 36 2.97 28.03 -15.54
CA SER A 36 4.03 27.97 -14.56
C SER A 36 4.92 26.83 -15.06
N ARG A 37 6.11 27.12 -15.49
CA ARG A 37 7.14 26.12 -15.82
C ARG A 37 7.08 25.11 -14.69
N PHE A 38 6.68 23.88 -15.02
CA PHE A 38 6.60 22.77 -14.06
C PHE A 38 8.04 22.51 -13.61
N GLN A 39 8.49 23.25 -12.60
CA GLN A 39 9.70 22.90 -11.89
C GLN A 39 9.35 21.68 -11.06
N MET A 40 9.89 20.53 -11.47
CA MET A 40 9.85 19.32 -10.72
C MET A 40 10.38 19.62 -9.31
N ARG A 41 9.48 19.85 -8.36
CA ARG A 41 9.86 19.99 -6.95
C ARG A 41 9.90 18.58 -6.36
N ILE A 42 11.07 17.94 -6.44
CA ILE A 42 11.40 16.85 -5.54
C ILE A 42 11.71 17.53 -4.21
N SER A 43 10.76 17.53 -3.31
CA SER A 43 11.01 17.99 -1.95
C SER A 43 11.73 16.86 -1.22
N THR A 44 13.03 17.03 -0.99
CA THR A 44 13.82 16.10 -0.20
C THR A 44 13.84 16.59 1.25
N LYS A 45 13.07 15.97 2.12
CA LYS A 45 13.30 16.03 3.57
C LYS A 45 14.12 14.81 4.05
N TYR A 46 14.90 14.23 3.16
CA TYR A 46 15.73 13.07 3.42
C TYR A 46 17.11 13.51 3.86
N ALA A 47 17.44 13.34 5.14
CA ALA A 47 18.80 13.34 5.61
C ALA A 47 19.42 11.95 5.40
N PRO A 48 20.67 11.84 4.90
CA PRO A 48 21.31 10.53 4.79
C PRO A 48 21.38 9.85 6.15
N HIS A 49 21.18 8.53 6.18
CA HIS A 49 21.05 7.65 7.35
C HIS A 49 22.27 7.59 8.28
N LYS A 50 23.11 8.63 8.35
CA LYS A 50 24.27 8.64 9.24
C LYS A 50 24.26 9.93 10.06
N THR A 51 24.15 9.81 11.35
CA THR A 51 24.58 10.87 12.26
C THR A 51 26.09 11.00 12.17
N SER A 52 26.61 12.20 12.28
CA SER A 52 28.06 12.48 12.21
C SER A 52 28.85 11.80 13.34
N ASP A 53 28.18 11.44 14.42
CA ASP A 53 28.73 10.83 15.63
C ASP A 53 28.38 9.35 15.80
N GLY A 54 27.71 8.74 14.82
CA GLY A 54 27.28 7.34 14.89
C GLY A 54 26.14 7.05 15.87
N SER A 55 25.48 8.09 16.43
CA SER A 55 24.34 7.89 17.34
C SER A 55 23.10 7.39 16.58
N PRO A 56 22.17 6.67 17.24
CA PRO A 56 20.90 6.27 16.67
C PRO A 56 20.06 7.47 16.22
N LEU A 57 19.38 7.33 15.08
CA LEU A 57 18.52 8.37 14.52
C LEU A 57 17.31 8.64 15.42
N THR A 58 16.78 9.86 15.32
CA THR A 58 15.50 10.27 15.93
C THR A 58 14.55 10.76 14.86
N CYS A 59 13.26 10.92 15.17
CA CYS A 59 12.26 11.46 14.25
C CYS A 59 12.42 12.97 14.04
N SER A 60 11.75 13.51 13.00
CA SER A 60 11.65 14.94 12.74
C SER A 60 11.05 15.68 13.93
N SER A 61 11.53 16.90 14.18
CA SER A 61 10.95 17.76 15.23
C SER A 61 9.74 18.57 14.75
N GLU A 62 9.53 18.66 13.44
CA GLU A 62 8.43 19.40 12.83
C GLU A 62 7.20 18.52 12.68
N THR A 63 6.12 18.83 13.38
CA THR A 63 4.84 18.14 13.22
C THR A 63 3.66 19.03 13.61
N THR A 64 2.53 18.78 12.95
CA THR A 64 1.23 19.36 13.26
C THR A 64 0.41 18.48 14.21
N LEU A 65 0.93 17.30 14.58
CA LEU A 65 0.26 16.36 15.47
C LEU A 65 0.25 16.83 16.92
N LYS A 66 -0.87 16.59 17.59
CA LYS A 66 -1.03 16.83 19.03
C LYS A 66 -0.44 15.66 19.82
N PRO A 67 -0.13 15.84 21.13
CA PRO A 67 0.40 14.76 21.97
C PRO A 67 -0.41 13.47 21.92
N ASP A 68 -1.74 13.54 22.01
CA ASP A 68 -2.60 12.35 21.97
C ASP A 68 -2.50 11.59 20.63
N GLN A 69 -2.38 12.33 19.51
CA GLN A 69 -2.18 11.73 18.19
C GLN A 69 -0.81 11.09 18.05
N LEU A 70 0.22 11.65 18.69
CA LEU A 70 1.55 11.03 18.73
C LEU A 70 1.52 9.71 19.52
N LEU A 71 0.79 9.65 20.65
CA LEU A 71 0.62 8.42 21.42
C LEU A 71 -0.20 7.37 20.63
N GLU A 72 -1.20 7.81 19.86
CA GLU A 72 -1.96 6.94 18.98
C GLU A 72 -1.09 6.37 17.85
N LEU A 73 -0.23 7.18 17.22
CA LEU A 73 0.76 6.69 16.26
C LEU A 73 1.70 5.65 16.88
N TYR A 74 2.19 5.88 18.11
CA TYR A 74 3.00 4.90 18.82
C TYR A 74 2.25 3.60 19.05
N ARG A 75 0.98 3.68 19.44
CA ARG A 75 0.12 2.50 19.58
C ARG A 75 0.03 1.72 18.26
N TYR A 76 -0.19 2.39 17.11
CA TYR A 76 -0.27 1.71 15.82
C TYR A 76 1.06 1.07 15.40
N LEU A 77 2.19 1.73 15.66
CA LEU A 77 3.51 1.15 15.39
C LEU A 77 3.74 -0.13 16.24
N LYS A 78 3.42 -0.07 17.54
CA LYS A 78 3.51 -1.23 18.43
C LYS A 78 2.53 -2.33 18.04
N LEU A 79 1.30 -1.96 17.69
CA LEU A 79 0.27 -2.90 17.25
C LEU A 79 0.73 -3.65 15.98
N THR A 80 1.25 -2.94 14.99
CA THR A 80 1.78 -3.54 13.76
C THR A 80 2.88 -4.56 14.07
N ARG A 81 3.89 -4.15 14.84
CA ARG A 81 5.02 -5.00 15.22
C ARG A 81 4.56 -6.25 15.96
N LEU A 82 3.73 -6.10 16.99
CA LEU A 82 3.33 -7.21 17.85
C LEU A 82 2.34 -8.16 17.16
N VAL A 83 1.46 -7.67 16.26
CA VAL A 83 0.61 -8.53 15.43
C VAL A 83 1.47 -9.40 14.51
N GLU A 84 2.49 -8.82 13.86
CA GLU A 84 3.38 -9.59 13.00
C GLU A 84 4.22 -10.60 13.78
N GLU A 85 4.71 -10.26 14.96
CA GLU A 85 5.40 -11.19 15.86
C GLU A 85 4.50 -12.36 16.28
N ARG A 86 3.23 -12.07 16.58
CA ARG A 86 2.23 -13.11 16.87
C ARG A 86 2.00 -14.01 15.65
N LEU A 87 1.88 -13.44 14.43
CA LEU A 87 1.74 -14.22 13.20
C LEU A 87 2.93 -15.16 12.96
N VAL A 88 4.16 -14.70 13.23
CA VAL A 88 5.35 -15.55 13.14
C VAL A 88 5.30 -16.70 14.16
N ASN A 89 4.86 -16.43 15.39
CA ASN A 89 4.72 -17.46 16.40
C ASN A 89 3.65 -18.49 15.99
N LEU A 90 2.50 -18.06 15.45
CA LEU A 90 1.47 -18.94 14.90
C LEU A 90 1.97 -19.74 13.70
N TYR A 91 2.78 -19.12 12.82
CA TYR A 91 3.41 -19.78 11.69
C TYR A 91 4.34 -20.92 12.13
N ARG A 92 5.20 -20.65 13.13
CA ARG A 92 6.09 -21.67 13.72
C ARG A 92 5.32 -22.81 14.41
N GLN A 93 4.10 -22.54 14.88
CA GLN A 93 3.18 -23.54 15.42
C GLN A 93 2.36 -24.26 14.34
N THR A 94 2.62 -24.01 13.05
CA THR A 94 1.88 -24.56 11.90
C THR A 94 0.38 -24.19 11.88
N LYS A 95 -0.02 -23.13 12.60
CA LYS A 95 -1.40 -22.64 12.64
C LYS A 95 -1.73 -21.69 11.48
N VAL A 96 -0.73 -21.02 10.93
CA VAL A 96 -0.87 -20.14 9.75
C VAL A 96 -0.78 -21.00 8.49
N VAL A 97 -1.73 -20.80 7.58
CA VAL A 97 -1.72 -21.41 6.25
C VAL A 97 -1.05 -20.44 5.28
N GLY A 98 -0.06 -20.90 4.52
CA GLY A 98 0.74 -20.06 3.60
C GLY A 98 1.92 -19.36 4.26
N GLY A 99 2.35 -18.23 3.71
CA GLY A 99 3.55 -17.50 4.14
C GLY A 99 3.25 -16.30 5.03
N VAL A 100 4.24 -15.89 5.83
CA VAL A 100 4.23 -14.62 6.59
C VAL A 100 5.26 -13.68 5.98
N PHE A 101 4.84 -12.43 5.73
CA PHE A 101 5.62 -11.39 5.08
C PHE A 101 5.64 -10.16 6.00
N ARG A 102 6.74 -9.96 6.73
CA ARG A 102 6.80 -8.93 7.76
C ARG A 102 7.18 -7.55 7.22
N SER A 103 6.58 -6.54 7.81
CA SER A 103 6.95 -5.12 7.61
C SER A 103 8.12 -4.68 8.48
N LEU A 104 8.73 -5.57 9.25
CA LEU A 104 9.76 -5.24 10.24
C LEU A 104 10.84 -4.32 9.66
N GLY A 105 10.97 -3.14 10.24
CA GLY A 105 11.87 -2.08 9.82
C GLY A 105 11.26 -1.01 8.91
N GLN A 106 10.02 -1.19 8.42
CA GLN A 106 9.32 -0.22 7.56
C GLN A 106 7.91 0.15 8.05
N GLU A 107 7.57 -0.18 9.31
CA GLU A 107 6.24 0.08 9.88
C GLU A 107 5.83 1.55 9.83
N ALA A 108 6.81 2.47 9.96
CA ALA A 108 6.54 3.91 9.96
C ALA A 108 5.99 4.43 8.63
N THR A 109 6.39 3.84 7.51
CA THR A 109 5.86 4.20 6.18
C THR A 109 4.36 3.93 6.14
N ALA A 110 3.94 2.69 6.42
CA ALA A 110 2.54 2.28 6.35
C ALA A 110 1.66 3.02 7.38
N VAL A 111 2.10 3.09 8.64
CA VAL A 111 1.34 3.74 9.72
C VAL A 111 1.25 5.25 9.49
N GLY A 112 2.37 5.94 9.26
CA GLY A 112 2.40 7.39 9.13
C GLY A 112 1.60 7.90 7.93
N THR A 113 1.72 7.23 6.78
CA THR A 113 0.99 7.62 5.58
C THR A 113 -0.52 7.34 5.70
N ALA A 114 -0.92 6.19 6.23
CA ALA A 114 -2.33 5.88 6.41
C ALA A 114 -3.01 6.78 7.45
N TYR A 115 -2.30 7.19 8.50
CA TYR A 115 -2.84 8.05 9.56
C TYR A 115 -3.21 9.46 9.09
N ALA A 116 -2.66 9.91 7.97
CA ALA A 116 -2.99 11.20 7.38
C ALA A 116 -4.30 11.20 6.56
N LEU A 117 -4.93 10.04 6.36
CA LEU A 117 -6.12 9.89 5.55
C LEU A 117 -7.40 10.14 6.35
N GLN A 118 -8.45 10.52 5.63
CA GLN A 118 -9.80 10.55 6.20
C GLN A 118 -10.44 9.15 6.17
N PRO A 119 -11.41 8.86 7.06
CA PRO A 119 -12.05 7.55 7.11
C PRO A 119 -12.61 7.05 5.77
N HIS A 120 -13.12 7.96 4.95
CA HIS A 120 -13.73 7.66 3.64
C HIS A 120 -12.73 7.60 2.48
N ASP A 121 -11.44 7.87 2.71
CA ASP A 121 -10.40 7.69 1.71
C ASP A 121 -10.06 6.21 1.54
N PHE A 122 -9.56 5.85 0.36
CA PHE A 122 -9.26 4.47 0.04
C PHE A 122 -7.76 4.18 0.11
N ILE A 123 -7.43 2.96 0.56
CA ILE A 123 -6.08 2.41 0.45
C ILE A 123 -6.11 1.09 -0.30
N THR A 124 -5.03 0.80 -1.02
CA THR A 124 -4.65 -0.55 -1.44
C THR A 124 -3.21 -0.80 -1.00
N PRO A 125 -3.01 -1.57 0.08
CA PRO A 125 -1.69 -1.86 0.61
C PRO A 125 -0.96 -2.92 -0.22
N LEU A 126 0.34 -3.09 0.03
CA LEU A 126 1.03 -4.33 -0.24
C LEU A 126 0.90 -5.29 0.95
N ILE A 127 1.43 -6.49 0.77
CA ILE A 127 1.43 -7.52 1.82
C ILE A 127 2.15 -7.07 3.11
N ARG A 128 3.08 -6.09 3.02
CA ARG A 128 3.85 -5.56 4.15
C ARG A 128 3.28 -4.30 4.77
N ASP A 129 2.18 -3.78 4.24
CA ASP A 129 1.56 -2.56 4.77
C ASP A 129 0.49 -2.85 5.82
N LEU A 130 0.72 -3.87 6.66
CA LEU A 130 -0.22 -4.25 7.72
C LEU A 130 -0.55 -3.08 8.63
N GLY A 131 0.41 -2.18 8.87
CA GLY A 131 0.20 -0.96 9.63
C GLY A 131 -0.89 -0.06 9.02
N ALA A 132 -0.94 0.09 7.69
CA ALA A 132 -1.97 0.85 7.02
C ALA A 132 -3.36 0.19 7.15
N VAL A 133 -3.41 -1.13 7.10
CA VAL A 133 -4.64 -1.92 7.27
C VAL A 133 -5.21 -1.74 8.69
N LEU A 134 -4.34 -1.78 9.71
CA LEU A 134 -4.71 -1.56 11.11
C LEU A 134 -5.20 -0.12 11.36
N VAL A 135 -4.52 0.88 10.78
CA VAL A 135 -4.94 2.30 10.85
C VAL A 135 -6.32 2.50 10.21
N LYS A 136 -6.64 1.76 9.14
CA LYS A 136 -7.98 1.78 8.51
C LYS A 136 -9.05 1.06 9.33
N GLY A 137 -8.70 0.52 10.50
CA GLY A 137 -9.64 -0.04 11.46
C GLY A 137 -9.96 -1.53 11.26
N ILE A 138 -9.15 -2.25 10.49
CA ILE A 138 -9.19 -3.73 10.49
C ILE A 138 -8.60 -4.20 11.82
N ARG A 139 -9.30 -5.10 12.50
CA ARG A 139 -8.88 -5.57 13.82
C ARG A 139 -7.90 -6.74 13.73
N PRO A 140 -6.99 -6.90 14.70
CA PRO A 140 -6.08 -8.04 14.74
C PRO A 140 -6.78 -9.40 14.65
N ARG A 141 -7.98 -9.57 15.25
CA ARG A 141 -8.76 -10.81 15.16
C ARG A 141 -9.15 -11.20 13.73
N GLU A 142 -9.48 -10.20 12.88
CA GLU A 142 -9.82 -10.43 11.48
C GLU A 142 -8.58 -10.91 10.70
N ILE A 143 -7.41 -10.33 11.01
CA ILE A 143 -6.12 -10.69 10.43
C ILE A 143 -5.72 -12.11 10.84
N PHE A 144 -5.78 -12.44 12.14
CA PHE A 144 -5.43 -13.77 12.63
C PHE A 144 -6.36 -14.85 12.06
N ALA A 145 -7.67 -14.62 12.06
CA ALA A 145 -8.64 -15.54 11.49
C ALA A 145 -8.40 -15.76 9.98
N GLN A 146 -8.03 -14.69 9.26
CA GLN A 146 -7.69 -14.78 7.84
C GLN A 146 -6.43 -15.60 7.60
N TYR A 147 -5.33 -15.35 8.33
CA TYR A 147 -4.08 -16.09 8.19
C TYR A 147 -4.19 -17.56 8.59
N MET A 148 -5.09 -17.88 9.51
CA MET A 148 -5.39 -19.26 9.92
C MET A 148 -6.46 -19.96 9.08
N ALA A 149 -6.91 -19.34 7.97
CA ALA A 149 -7.99 -19.85 7.10
C ALA A 149 -9.28 -20.20 7.86
N LYS A 150 -9.63 -19.43 8.88
CA LYS A 150 -10.79 -19.68 9.74
C LYS A 150 -12.11 -19.19 9.12
N ALA A 151 -13.22 -19.82 9.50
CA ALA A 151 -14.54 -19.49 8.98
C ALA A 151 -14.97 -18.05 9.33
N TRP A 152 -14.51 -17.49 10.45
CA TRP A 152 -14.82 -16.09 10.85
C TRP A 152 -13.86 -15.06 10.24
N GLY A 153 -12.84 -15.50 9.48
CA GLY A 153 -11.98 -14.60 8.74
C GLY A 153 -12.74 -13.90 7.61
N PRO A 154 -12.28 -12.72 7.16
CA PRO A 154 -12.96 -11.92 6.14
C PRO A 154 -13.28 -12.66 4.84
N SER A 155 -12.41 -13.60 4.41
CA SER A 155 -12.65 -14.43 3.22
C SER A 155 -13.39 -15.73 3.52
N GLY A 156 -13.72 -16.01 4.79
CA GLY A 156 -14.30 -17.29 5.21
C GLY A 156 -13.37 -18.48 4.92
N GLY A 157 -12.06 -18.27 4.99
CA GLY A 157 -11.03 -19.28 4.76
C GLY A 157 -10.74 -19.58 3.28
N LYS A 158 -11.23 -18.76 2.33
CA LYS A 158 -11.05 -18.96 0.90
C LYS A 158 -9.77 -18.34 0.34
N ASP A 159 -9.23 -17.37 1.06
CA ASP A 159 -7.96 -16.71 0.74
C ASP A 159 -7.18 -16.46 2.03
N LEU A 160 -5.91 -16.11 1.89
CA LEU A 160 -4.94 -16.02 2.99
C LEU A 160 -4.30 -14.64 3.06
N ASN A 161 -3.39 -14.46 4.02
CA ASN A 161 -2.70 -13.20 4.25
C ASN A 161 -3.71 -12.04 4.41
N ILE A 162 -3.41 -10.87 3.84
CA ILE A 162 -4.34 -9.74 3.80
C ILE A 162 -5.07 -9.63 2.45
N HIS A 163 -5.24 -10.75 1.73
CA HIS A 163 -5.98 -10.81 0.47
C HIS A 163 -7.50 -10.79 0.70
N PHE A 164 -7.99 -9.72 1.30
CA PHE A 164 -9.40 -9.40 1.46
C PHE A 164 -9.58 -7.89 1.39
N GLY A 165 -10.79 -7.42 1.25
CA GLY A 165 -11.12 -6.00 1.23
C GLY A 165 -12.27 -5.69 2.18
N ASP A 166 -12.36 -4.43 2.59
CA ASP A 166 -13.47 -3.87 3.35
C ASP A 166 -13.81 -2.49 2.77
N MET A 167 -14.84 -2.46 1.93
CA MET A 167 -15.25 -1.24 1.22
C MET A 167 -15.79 -0.17 2.18
N GLU A 168 -16.35 -0.54 3.33
CA GLU A 168 -16.87 0.41 4.32
C GLU A 168 -15.72 1.15 5.00
N LYS A 169 -14.60 0.46 5.23
CA LYS A 169 -13.37 1.03 5.77
C LYS A 169 -12.48 1.66 4.69
N GLY A 170 -12.85 1.57 3.40
CA GLY A 170 -12.02 2.05 2.29
C GLY A 170 -10.75 1.21 2.08
N PHE A 171 -10.76 -0.04 2.50
CA PHE A 171 -9.67 -0.98 2.31
C PHE A 171 -9.93 -1.86 1.08
N ILE A 172 -9.15 -1.66 0.03
CA ILE A 172 -9.17 -2.50 -1.18
C ILE A 172 -8.05 -3.52 -1.05
N GLY A 173 -8.42 -4.79 -0.99
CA GLY A 173 -7.47 -5.88 -0.78
C GLY A 173 -6.35 -5.90 -1.83
N PRO A 174 -5.11 -6.20 -1.41
CA PRO A 174 -4.02 -6.40 -2.35
C PRO A 174 -4.21 -7.69 -3.15
N ILE A 175 -3.51 -7.75 -4.28
CA ILE A 175 -3.37 -8.96 -5.08
C ILE A 175 -1.89 -9.25 -5.33
N SER A 176 -1.56 -10.49 -5.70
CA SER A 176 -0.16 -10.90 -5.91
C SER A 176 0.48 -10.31 -7.18
N HIS A 177 -0.33 -9.76 -8.10
CA HIS A 177 0.14 -9.10 -9.31
C HIS A 177 0.57 -7.67 -8.98
N LEU A 178 1.85 -7.49 -8.70
CA LEU A 178 2.39 -6.19 -8.26
C LEU A 178 2.19 -5.13 -9.35
N GLY A 179 1.70 -3.96 -8.92
CA GLY A 179 1.39 -2.83 -9.79
C GLY A 179 -0.04 -2.78 -10.29
N ASP A 180 -0.77 -3.90 -10.39
CA ASP A 180 -2.12 -3.96 -10.96
C ASP A 180 -3.17 -3.21 -10.12
N MET A 181 -2.91 -3.03 -8.83
CA MET A 181 -3.83 -2.25 -7.98
C MET A 181 -3.80 -0.75 -8.29
N ILE A 182 -2.78 -0.23 -8.97
CA ILE A 182 -2.73 1.18 -9.35
C ILE A 182 -3.79 1.52 -10.40
N PRO A 183 -3.92 0.80 -11.54
CA PRO A 183 -5.05 1.00 -12.46
C PRO A 183 -6.41 0.72 -11.82
N VAL A 184 -6.52 -0.24 -10.90
CA VAL A 184 -7.77 -0.48 -10.14
C VAL A 184 -8.16 0.76 -9.34
N MET A 185 -7.22 1.35 -8.58
CA MET A 185 -7.49 2.56 -7.80
C MET A 185 -7.81 3.75 -8.69
N THR A 186 -7.22 3.86 -9.89
CA THR A 186 -7.60 4.90 -10.84
C THR A 186 -9.04 4.75 -11.33
N GLY A 187 -9.50 3.50 -11.53
CA GLY A 187 -10.88 3.19 -11.87
C GLY A 187 -11.85 3.59 -10.76
N ILE A 188 -11.53 3.27 -9.49
CA ILE A 188 -12.31 3.66 -8.31
C ILE A 188 -12.41 5.20 -8.23
N LEU A 189 -11.31 5.92 -8.38
CA LEU A 189 -11.29 7.38 -8.34
C LEU A 189 -12.05 8.02 -9.50
N LEU A 190 -11.98 7.43 -10.68
CA LEU A 190 -12.78 7.88 -11.83
C LEU A 190 -14.28 7.73 -11.54
N GLY A 191 -14.68 6.56 -11.02
CA GLY A 191 -16.06 6.29 -10.61
C GLY A 191 -16.52 7.22 -9.48
N ALA A 192 -15.69 7.47 -8.47
CA ALA A 192 -15.97 8.43 -7.39
C ALA A 192 -16.17 9.85 -7.92
N ARG A 193 -15.32 10.28 -8.86
CA ARG A 193 -15.48 11.60 -9.53
C ARG A 193 -16.77 11.70 -10.34
N MET A 194 -17.17 10.65 -11.04
CA MET A 194 -18.44 10.60 -11.76
C MET A 194 -19.63 10.72 -10.81
N GLN A 195 -19.52 10.16 -9.61
CA GLN A 195 -20.48 10.27 -8.51
C GLN A 195 -20.33 11.56 -7.69
N LYS A 196 -19.42 12.46 -8.06
CA LYS A 196 -19.11 13.70 -7.32
C LYS A 196 -18.66 13.49 -5.87
N LYS A 197 -18.10 12.32 -5.54
CA LYS A 197 -17.50 12.02 -4.24
C LYS A 197 -16.09 12.59 -4.18
N ASN A 198 -15.75 13.24 -3.06
CA ASN A 198 -14.41 13.81 -2.82
C ASN A 198 -13.55 12.79 -2.04
N ILE A 199 -13.03 11.82 -2.75
CA ILE A 199 -12.22 10.72 -2.20
C ILE A 199 -10.79 10.87 -2.71
N VAL A 200 -9.82 10.63 -1.84
CA VAL A 200 -8.41 10.40 -2.18
C VAL A 200 -8.15 8.91 -2.07
N ALA A 201 -7.28 8.38 -2.92
CA ALA A 201 -6.86 6.99 -2.83
C ALA A 201 -5.33 6.88 -2.75
N VAL A 202 -4.87 5.95 -1.92
CA VAL A 202 -3.46 5.62 -1.76
C VAL A 202 -3.21 4.20 -2.26
N ALA A 203 -2.23 4.06 -3.15
CA ALA A 203 -1.72 2.76 -3.57
C ALA A 203 -0.26 2.62 -3.12
N TYR A 204 0.04 1.54 -2.41
CA TYR A 204 1.40 1.21 -2.01
C TYR A 204 2.05 0.31 -3.06
N ILE A 205 3.35 0.50 -3.29
CA ILE A 205 4.11 -0.30 -4.24
C ILE A 205 5.58 -0.35 -3.82
N GLY A 206 6.20 -1.53 -3.95
CA GLY A 206 7.65 -1.67 -3.76
C GLY A 206 8.44 -1.21 -5.00
N ASP A 207 9.73 -1.00 -4.82
CA ASP A 207 10.69 -0.64 -5.87
C ASP A 207 10.62 -1.58 -7.09
N GLY A 208 10.52 -2.90 -6.86
CA GLY A 208 10.36 -3.90 -7.91
C GLY A 208 9.06 -3.77 -8.69
N GLY A 209 7.95 -3.54 -8.01
CA GLY A 209 6.64 -3.37 -8.63
C GLY A 209 6.56 -2.16 -9.56
N MET A 210 7.36 -1.11 -9.32
CA MET A 210 7.42 0.07 -10.17
C MET A 210 8.05 -0.16 -11.56
N SER A 211 8.50 -1.37 -11.86
CA SER A 211 8.99 -1.76 -13.19
C SER A 211 7.95 -2.51 -14.01
N THR A 212 6.74 -2.73 -13.49
CA THR A 212 5.66 -3.41 -14.20
C THR A 212 4.94 -2.47 -15.17
N GLY A 213 4.38 -3.03 -16.26
CA GLY A 213 3.55 -2.26 -17.21
C GLY A 213 2.35 -1.62 -16.52
N ALA A 214 1.65 -2.37 -15.66
CA ALA A 214 0.47 -1.90 -14.94
C ALA A 214 0.73 -0.64 -14.09
N PHE A 215 1.89 -0.57 -13.40
CA PHE A 215 2.30 0.65 -12.71
C PHE A 215 2.34 1.85 -13.66
N HIS A 216 3.06 1.72 -14.80
CA HIS A 216 3.24 2.81 -15.77
C HIS A 216 1.92 3.25 -16.39
N GLU A 217 1.07 2.32 -16.76
CA GLU A 217 -0.24 2.59 -17.37
C GLU A 217 -1.19 3.25 -16.37
N GLY A 218 -1.27 2.71 -15.15
CA GLY A 218 -2.16 3.22 -14.10
C GLY A 218 -1.81 4.63 -13.66
N ILE A 219 -0.54 4.90 -13.35
CA ILE A 219 -0.12 6.24 -12.90
C ILE A 219 -0.22 7.28 -14.02
N ASN A 220 0.08 6.90 -15.27
CA ASN A 220 -0.09 7.77 -16.42
C ASN A 220 -1.58 8.12 -16.64
N PHE A 221 -2.47 7.15 -16.54
CA PHE A 221 -3.90 7.41 -16.63
C PHE A 221 -4.39 8.35 -15.51
N ALA A 222 -3.97 8.12 -14.26
CA ALA A 222 -4.28 9.01 -13.15
C ALA A 222 -3.77 10.44 -13.38
N ALA A 223 -2.56 10.59 -13.90
CA ALA A 223 -1.96 11.88 -14.23
C ALA A 223 -2.75 12.64 -15.32
N VAL A 224 -3.04 11.97 -16.44
CA VAL A 224 -3.82 12.54 -17.57
C VAL A 224 -5.20 12.98 -17.10
N GLN A 225 -5.86 12.16 -16.31
CA GLN A 225 -7.19 12.42 -15.77
C GLN A 225 -7.18 13.34 -14.54
N ARG A 226 -6.00 13.66 -13.99
CA ARG A 226 -5.87 14.44 -12.74
C ARG A 226 -6.68 13.82 -11.60
N LEU A 227 -6.57 12.50 -11.44
CA LEU A 227 -7.24 11.78 -10.35
C LEU A 227 -6.47 11.99 -9.04
N PRO A 228 -7.15 12.06 -7.90
CA PRO A 228 -6.53 12.24 -6.58
C PRO A 228 -5.90 10.94 -6.07
N LEU A 229 -4.95 10.37 -6.83
CA LEU A 229 -4.19 9.19 -6.51
C LEU A 229 -2.85 9.57 -5.89
N ILE A 230 -2.53 8.98 -4.75
CA ILE A 230 -1.20 9.05 -4.16
C ILE A 230 -0.58 7.67 -4.25
N VAL A 231 0.60 7.57 -4.86
CA VAL A 231 1.37 6.34 -4.90
C VAL A 231 2.52 6.45 -3.91
N VAL A 232 2.54 5.55 -2.93
CA VAL A 232 3.64 5.42 -1.97
C VAL A 232 4.57 4.31 -2.47
N ALA A 233 5.75 4.71 -2.92
CA ALA A 233 6.79 3.81 -3.38
C ALA A 233 7.74 3.48 -2.22
N GLU A 234 7.72 2.25 -1.76
CA GLU A 234 8.57 1.75 -0.69
C GLU A 234 9.93 1.34 -1.24
N TYR A 235 10.90 2.23 -1.12
CA TYR A 235 12.30 1.94 -1.44
C TYR A 235 12.94 1.21 -0.26
N ASN A 236 12.77 -0.11 -0.23
CA ASN A 236 13.26 -0.96 0.87
C ASN A 236 14.51 -1.77 0.53
N HIS A 237 15.23 -1.35 -0.51
CA HIS A 237 16.49 -1.84 -1.05
C HIS A 237 16.44 -3.15 -1.84
N TYR A 238 15.42 -3.98 -1.70
CA TYR A 238 15.40 -5.30 -2.32
C TYR A 238 14.03 -5.66 -2.92
N ALA A 239 14.01 -5.92 -4.23
CA ALA A 239 12.89 -6.60 -4.88
C ALA A 239 13.12 -8.12 -4.78
N TYR A 240 12.51 -8.79 -3.81
CA TYR A 240 12.86 -10.14 -3.38
C TYR A 240 14.34 -10.18 -2.94
N SER A 241 15.22 -10.76 -3.77
CA SER A 241 16.68 -10.82 -3.58
C SER A 241 17.46 -9.87 -4.50
N THR A 242 16.76 -9.14 -5.39
CA THR A 242 17.39 -8.24 -6.35
C THR A 242 17.58 -6.86 -5.73
N PRO A 243 18.81 -6.38 -5.55
CA PRO A 243 19.05 -5.04 -5.03
C PRO A 243 18.61 -3.97 -6.04
N THR A 244 18.07 -2.86 -5.52
CA THR A 244 17.52 -1.78 -6.34
C THR A 244 18.56 -1.20 -7.34
N SER A 245 19.84 -1.24 -7.00
CA SER A 245 20.93 -0.74 -7.85
C SER A 245 21.06 -1.44 -9.21
N ILE A 246 20.58 -2.68 -9.33
CA ILE A 246 20.56 -3.43 -10.61
C ILE A 246 19.17 -3.58 -11.20
N GLN A 247 18.15 -3.06 -10.52
CA GLN A 247 16.75 -3.18 -10.92
C GLN A 247 16.23 -1.88 -11.59
N THR A 248 16.72 -0.72 -11.20
CA THR A 248 16.32 0.58 -11.78
C THR A 248 17.54 1.44 -12.09
N ALA A 249 17.47 2.19 -13.20
CA ALA A 249 18.56 3.05 -13.65
C ALA A 249 18.58 4.42 -12.95
N VAL A 250 17.44 4.88 -12.41
CA VAL A 250 17.37 6.14 -11.67
C VAL A 250 17.91 5.97 -10.26
N LYS A 251 18.50 7.03 -9.71
CA LYS A 251 19.01 7.03 -8.35
C LYS A 251 17.86 7.02 -7.33
N ASP A 252 16.88 7.86 -7.58
CA ASP A 252 15.69 8.00 -6.74
C ASP A 252 14.46 7.61 -7.56
N LEU A 253 13.57 6.78 -6.99
CA LEU A 253 12.35 6.34 -7.67
C LEU A 253 11.42 7.52 -8.01
N ALA A 254 11.49 8.56 -7.19
CA ALA A 254 10.76 9.82 -7.38
C ALA A 254 11.07 10.50 -8.74
N GLU A 255 12.25 10.25 -9.33
CA GLU A 255 12.61 10.81 -10.63
C GLU A 255 11.70 10.32 -11.76
N LYS A 256 11.10 9.13 -11.63
CA LYS A 256 10.15 8.59 -12.60
C LYS A 256 8.89 9.46 -12.74
N ALA A 257 8.53 10.24 -11.71
CA ALA A 257 7.36 11.13 -11.73
C ALA A 257 7.43 12.20 -12.82
N ALA A 258 8.64 12.61 -13.21
CA ALA A 258 8.86 13.56 -14.31
C ALA A 258 8.25 13.07 -15.63
N GLY A 259 8.37 11.77 -15.91
CA GLY A 259 7.83 11.16 -17.12
C GLY A 259 6.29 11.22 -17.20
N TYR A 260 5.60 11.32 -16.05
CA TYR A 260 4.14 11.44 -15.97
C TYR A 260 3.67 12.89 -15.77
N GLY A 261 4.57 13.83 -15.54
CA GLY A 261 4.23 15.23 -15.27
C GLY A 261 3.49 15.44 -13.95
N ILE A 262 3.80 14.65 -12.92
CA ILE A 262 3.24 14.73 -11.57
C ILE A 262 4.30 15.15 -10.55
N PRO A 263 3.91 15.77 -9.42
CA PRO A 263 4.84 16.05 -8.33
C PRO A 263 5.32 14.76 -7.64
N ALA A 264 6.52 14.81 -7.08
CA ALA A 264 7.07 13.75 -6.25
C ALA A 264 7.71 14.29 -4.98
N HIS A 265 7.74 13.44 -3.95
CA HIS A 265 8.39 13.70 -2.67
C HIS A 265 9.28 12.52 -2.30
N ILE A 266 10.42 12.80 -1.68
CA ILE A 266 11.27 11.77 -1.05
C ILE A 266 11.19 12.00 0.45
N VAL A 267 10.90 10.95 1.21
CA VAL A 267 10.77 10.99 2.67
C VAL A 267 11.59 9.87 3.31
N ASP A 268 12.03 10.10 4.53
CA ASP A 268 12.56 9.05 5.40
C ASP A 268 11.40 8.14 5.87
N GLY A 269 11.32 6.95 5.25
CA GLY A 269 10.25 5.98 5.52
C GLY A 269 10.29 5.36 6.92
N ASN A 270 11.39 5.56 7.67
CA ASN A 270 11.52 5.13 9.06
C ASN A 270 11.17 6.23 10.07
N ASP A 271 10.87 7.44 9.60
CA ASP A 271 10.36 8.54 10.42
C ASP A 271 8.85 8.67 10.25
N VAL A 272 8.08 8.19 11.23
CA VAL A 272 6.61 8.18 11.16
C VAL A 272 6.02 9.59 11.08
N ILE A 273 6.67 10.58 11.69
CA ILE A 273 6.23 11.99 11.64
C ILE A 273 6.42 12.53 10.21
N SER A 274 7.60 12.30 9.63
CA SER A 274 7.87 12.73 8.25
C SER A 274 6.94 12.05 7.24
N CYS A 275 6.64 10.76 7.43
CA CYS A 275 5.67 10.03 6.61
C CYS A 275 4.26 10.64 6.72
N TYR A 276 3.81 10.98 7.92
CA TYR A 276 2.53 11.64 8.14
C TYR A 276 2.47 13.01 7.47
N GLU A 277 3.46 13.88 7.71
CA GLU A 277 3.43 15.26 7.20
C GLU A 277 3.51 15.31 5.67
N VAL A 278 4.35 14.48 5.04
CA VAL A 278 4.42 14.43 3.57
C VAL A 278 3.11 13.92 2.97
N MET A 279 2.51 12.88 3.58
CA MET A 279 1.22 12.36 3.12
C MET A 279 0.11 13.39 3.29
N LYS A 280 0.04 14.09 4.42
CA LYS A 280 -0.93 15.16 4.66
C LYS A 280 -0.88 16.21 3.53
N HIS A 281 0.31 16.70 3.17
CA HIS A 281 0.47 17.63 2.06
C HIS A 281 0.04 17.04 0.72
N ALA A 282 0.38 15.79 0.44
CA ALA A 282 -0.03 15.11 -0.78
C ALA A 282 -1.56 14.94 -0.85
N VAL A 283 -2.21 14.61 0.26
CA VAL A 283 -3.68 14.50 0.36
C VAL A 283 -4.34 15.85 0.11
N GLU A 284 -3.87 16.91 0.73
CA GLU A 284 -4.39 18.27 0.52
C GLU A 284 -4.26 18.69 -0.95
N TYR A 285 -3.10 18.46 -1.57
CA TYR A 285 -2.85 18.73 -2.98
C TYR A 285 -3.78 17.91 -3.90
N ALA A 286 -3.84 16.60 -3.70
CA ALA A 286 -4.66 15.72 -4.54
C ALA A 286 -6.15 16.03 -4.40
N ARG A 287 -6.63 16.23 -3.16
CA ARG A 287 -8.03 16.56 -2.85
C ARG A 287 -8.47 17.90 -3.41
N SER A 288 -7.57 18.91 -3.48
CA SER A 288 -7.85 20.20 -4.09
C SER A 288 -7.89 20.18 -5.62
N GLY A 289 -7.71 19.00 -6.25
CA GLY A 289 -7.71 18.84 -7.70
C GLY A 289 -6.34 18.97 -8.36
N GLY A 290 -5.27 18.90 -7.56
CA GLY A 290 -3.88 18.89 -8.03
C GLY A 290 -3.57 17.68 -8.94
N GLY A 291 -4.22 16.55 -8.69
CA GLY A 291 -4.02 15.30 -9.43
C GLY A 291 -3.13 14.30 -8.67
N ALA A 292 -2.53 13.37 -9.40
CA ALA A 292 -1.72 12.32 -8.81
C ALA A 292 -0.40 12.83 -8.22
N VAL A 293 0.11 12.12 -7.18
CA VAL A 293 1.38 12.39 -6.49
C VAL A 293 2.14 11.10 -6.30
N LEU A 294 3.47 11.14 -6.44
CA LEU A 294 4.35 10.04 -6.08
C LEU A 294 5.13 10.39 -4.80
N ILE A 295 5.10 9.51 -3.80
CA ILE A 295 5.93 9.61 -2.61
C ILE A 295 6.89 8.43 -2.61
N GLU A 296 8.19 8.70 -2.58
CA GLU A 296 9.22 7.70 -2.34
C GLU A 296 9.56 7.69 -0.85
N ALA A 297 9.24 6.59 -0.18
CA ALA A 297 9.60 6.34 1.22
C ALA A 297 10.88 5.50 1.26
N LYS A 298 12.00 6.11 1.65
CA LYS A 298 13.27 5.41 1.83
C LYS A 298 13.27 4.69 3.18
N THR A 299 13.26 3.38 3.10
CA THR A 299 13.14 2.49 4.27
C THR A 299 14.02 1.25 4.06
N TYR A 300 13.91 0.27 4.95
CA TYR A 300 14.68 -0.97 4.85
C TYR A 300 13.87 -2.18 5.31
N ARG A 301 13.82 -3.21 4.49
CA ARG A 301 13.22 -4.50 4.84
C ARG A 301 14.20 -5.34 5.65
N ARG A 302 14.06 -5.38 6.98
CA ARG A 302 14.95 -6.12 7.88
C ARG A 302 14.77 -7.63 7.86
N LYS A 303 13.65 -8.12 7.36
CA LYS A 303 13.39 -9.56 7.17
C LYS A 303 13.40 -9.95 5.71
N GLY A 304 13.59 -11.22 5.44
CA GLY A 304 13.53 -11.78 4.11
C GLY A 304 12.23 -11.49 3.36
N HIS A 305 12.13 -11.88 2.12
CA HIS A 305 10.92 -11.68 1.33
C HIS A 305 9.71 -12.33 2.02
N ALA A 306 9.90 -13.55 2.54
CA ALA A 306 8.96 -14.24 3.43
C ALA A 306 9.75 -14.83 4.60
N GLU A 307 9.05 -15.39 5.61
CA GLU A 307 9.70 -15.88 6.84
C GLU A 307 10.69 -17.03 6.60
N HIS A 308 10.57 -17.75 5.48
CA HIS A 308 11.51 -18.82 5.09
C HIS A 308 12.75 -18.33 4.32
N ASP A 309 12.83 -17.03 3.97
CA ASP A 309 13.96 -16.44 3.23
C ASP A 309 15.14 -16.18 4.18
N ASP A 310 16.27 -16.81 3.90
CA ASP A 310 17.48 -16.76 4.73
C ASP A 310 18.36 -15.51 4.53
N GLN A 311 17.99 -14.63 3.61
CA GLN A 311 18.64 -13.34 3.35
C GLN A 311 20.14 -13.41 2.99
N ARG A 312 20.64 -14.52 2.41
CA ARG A 312 22.05 -14.66 2.03
C ARG A 312 22.56 -13.60 1.06
N TYR A 313 21.65 -12.90 0.39
CA TYR A 313 21.96 -11.81 -0.55
C TYR A 313 22.23 -10.48 0.14
N VAL A 314 21.96 -10.36 1.45
CA VAL A 314 22.19 -9.12 2.22
C VAL A 314 23.63 -9.07 2.70
N ALA A 315 24.24 -7.88 2.62
CA ALA A 315 25.60 -7.68 3.08
C ALA A 315 25.73 -7.87 4.61
N PRO A 316 26.83 -8.49 5.09
CA PRO A 316 27.06 -8.63 6.51
C PRO A 316 27.03 -7.29 7.25
N GLY A 317 26.33 -7.23 8.40
CA GLY A 317 26.22 -6.05 9.25
C GLY A 317 25.17 -5.02 8.77
N GLU A 318 24.60 -5.17 7.57
CA GLU A 318 23.58 -4.24 7.05
C GLU A 318 22.30 -4.28 7.89
N ILE A 319 21.75 -5.47 8.15
CA ILE A 319 20.54 -5.65 8.97
C ILE A 319 20.76 -5.13 10.38
N GLU A 320 21.91 -5.46 11.00
CA GLU A 320 22.25 -5.02 12.35
C GLU A 320 22.36 -3.50 12.46
N TRP A 321 22.91 -2.85 11.45
CA TRP A 321 22.97 -1.39 11.40
C TRP A 321 21.56 -0.78 11.41
N TRP A 322 20.65 -1.27 10.55
CA TRP A 322 19.27 -0.78 10.51
C TRP A 322 18.51 -1.05 11.80
N GLU A 323 18.77 -2.19 12.43
CA GLU A 323 18.17 -2.55 13.71
C GLU A 323 18.57 -1.61 14.83
N THR A 324 19.86 -1.33 14.94
CA THR A 324 20.40 -0.56 16.07
C THR A 324 20.26 0.94 15.90
N HIS A 325 20.34 1.44 14.67
CA HIS A 325 20.39 2.88 14.40
C HIS A 325 19.12 3.45 13.82
N ASN A 326 18.34 2.66 13.09
CA ASN A 326 17.22 3.17 12.31
C ASN A 326 15.94 2.33 12.41
N ASP A 327 15.69 1.68 13.56
CA ASP A 327 14.41 1.05 13.82
C ASP A 327 13.31 2.10 13.99
N PRO A 328 12.20 2.04 13.24
CA PRO A 328 11.16 3.08 13.25
C PRO A 328 10.44 3.21 14.60
N VAL A 329 10.25 2.09 15.33
CA VAL A 329 9.58 2.10 16.64
C VAL A 329 10.48 2.74 17.68
N ASP A 330 11.75 2.33 17.72
CA ASP A 330 12.73 2.85 18.67
C ASP A 330 13.05 4.33 18.41
N ARG A 331 13.10 4.73 17.14
CA ARG A 331 13.26 6.15 16.76
C ARG A 331 12.14 7.00 17.30
N PHE A 332 10.91 6.52 17.17
CA PHE A 332 9.75 7.27 17.64
C PHE A 332 9.64 7.28 19.16
N GLU A 333 10.00 6.18 19.83
CA GLU A 333 10.09 6.12 21.29
C GLU A 333 11.12 7.15 21.81
N ARG A 334 12.32 7.19 21.23
CA ARG A 334 13.35 8.19 21.57
C ARG A 334 12.86 9.62 21.37
N TYR A 335 12.12 9.86 20.30
CA TYR A 335 11.53 11.18 20.04
C TYR A 335 10.52 11.58 21.13
N LEU A 336 9.58 10.69 21.46
CA LEU A 336 8.54 10.95 22.45
C LEU A 336 9.13 11.28 23.84
N LEU A 337 10.11 10.49 24.27
CA LEU A 337 10.80 10.66 25.53
C LEU A 337 11.70 11.92 25.52
N GLY A 338 12.49 12.10 24.46
CA GLY A 338 13.42 13.23 24.33
C GLY A 338 12.72 14.60 24.22
N ARG A 339 11.45 14.62 23.74
CA ARG A 339 10.61 15.81 23.66
C ARG A 339 9.70 15.97 24.88
N ASN A 340 9.78 15.08 25.86
CA ASN A 340 8.89 15.08 27.03
C ASN A 340 7.39 15.06 26.66
N VAL A 341 7.05 14.39 25.53
CA VAL A 341 5.64 14.20 25.12
C VAL A 341 4.97 13.25 26.11
N THR A 342 5.72 12.26 26.60
CA THR A 342 5.25 11.23 27.53
C THR A 342 6.40 10.68 28.36
N THR A 343 6.10 9.73 29.25
CA THR A 343 7.08 9.00 30.07
C THR A 343 7.25 7.55 29.59
N LYS A 344 8.31 6.88 30.03
CA LYS A 344 8.56 5.48 29.70
C LYS A 344 7.44 4.58 30.24
N GLU A 345 6.98 4.84 31.46
CA GLU A 345 5.88 4.10 32.11
C GLU A 345 4.61 4.15 31.23
N LYS A 346 4.29 5.31 30.65
CA LYS A 346 3.12 5.46 29.78
C LYS A 346 3.27 4.68 28.49
N LEU A 347 4.46 4.65 27.89
CA LEU A 347 4.74 3.84 26.69
C LEU A 347 4.65 2.35 26.99
N ASP A 348 5.09 1.92 28.19
CA ASP A 348 4.99 0.54 28.65
C ASP A 348 3.52 0.14 28.91
N GLU A 349 2.69 1.04 29.48
CA GLU A 349 1.25 0.85 29.61
C GLU A 349 0.58 0.65 28.23
N ILE A 350 0.89 1.49 27.23
CA ILE A 350 0.37 1.37 25.88
C ILE A 350 0.78 0.01 25.27
N THR A 351 2.04 -0.36 25.44
CA THR A 351 2.55 -1.64 24.91
C THR A 351 1.87 -2.82 25.56
N ALA A 352 1.66 -2.80 26.89
CA ALA A 352 0.94 -3.85 27.61
C ALA A 352 -0.53 -3.95 27.18
N ALA A 353 -1.20 -2.81 26.97
CA ALA A 353 -2.57 -2.78 26.49
C ALA A 353 -2.70 -3.38 25.08
N VAL A 354 -1.76 -3.06 24.19
CA VAL A 354 -1.68 -3.63 22.84
C VAL A 354 -1.44 -5.14 22.89
N ALA A 355 -0.51 -5.60 23.73
CA ALA A 355 -0.24 -7.03 23.89
C ALA A 355 -1.49 -7.79 24.36
N LYS A 356 -2.21 -7.24 25.33
CA LYS A 356 -3.48 -7.83 25.82
C LYS A 356 -4.54 -7.88 24.70
N GLU A 357 -4.72 -6.80 23.94
CA GLU A 357 -5.64 -6.77 22.80
C GLU A 357 -5.31 -7.87 21.78
N ILE A 358 -4.03 -8.08 21.50
CA ILE A 358 -3.55 -9.10 20.56
C ILE A 358 -3.83 -10.51 21.10
N ASP A 359 -3.61 -10.76 22.39
CA ASP A 359 -3.90 -12.04 23.02
C ASP A 359 -5.40 -12.36 22.92
N GLU A 360 -6.28 -11.43 23.31
CA GLU A 360 -7.74 -11.59 23.24
C GLU A 360 -8.22 -11.81 21.80
N ASP A 361 -7.68 -11.06 20.83
CA ASP A 361 -8.05 -11.16 19.42
C ASP A 361 -7.49 -12.44 18.76
N CYS A 362 -6.33 -12.93 19.19
CA CYS A 362 -5.78 -14.21 18.77
C CYS A 362 -6.62 -15.39 19.30
N ASP A 363 -6.96 -15.39 20.59
CA ASP A 363 -7.81 -16.43 21.19
C ASP A 363 -9.18 -16.51 20.51
N TRP A 364 -9.78 -15.34 20.22
CA TRP A 364 -11.03 -15.28 19.45
C TRP A 364 -10.85 -15.93 18.07
N ALA A 365 -9.79 -15.62 17.35
CA ALA A 365 -9.53 -16.17 16.02
C ALA A 365 -9.26 -17.69 16.08
N GLU A 366 -8.50 -18.15 17.09
CA GLU A 366 -8.24 -19.59 17.29
C GLU A 366 -9.53 -20.38 17.59
N SER A 367 -10.47 -19.77 18.33
CA SER A 367 -11.76 -20.40 18.66
C SER A 367 -12.70 -20.54 17.46
N SER A 368 -12.46 -19.79 16.37
CA SER A 368 -13.24 -19.92 15.14
C SER A 368 -13.09 -21.32 14.54
N PRO A 369 -14.17 -21.95 14.06
CA PRO A 369 -14.08 -23.23 13.37
C PRO A 369 -13.35 -23.11 12.03
N MET A 370 -12.88 -24.24 11.49
CA MET A 370 -12.49 -24.31 10.09
C MET A 370 -13.75 -24.19 9.21
N PRO A 371 -13.65 -23.59 8.00
CA PRO A 371 -14.77 -23.54 7.08
C PRO A 371 -15.19 -24.95 6.62
N GLU A 372 -16.50 -25.12 6.37
CA GLU A 372 -17.02 -26.34 5.77
C GLU A 372 -16.50 -26.46 4.33
N ALA A 373 -16.05 -27.66 3.96
CA ALA A 373 -15.42 -27.92 2.65
C ALA A 373 -16.33 -27.54 1.47
N GLU A 374 -17.64 -27.77 1.63
CA GLU A 374 -18.65 -27.47 0.62
C GLU A 374 -18.75 -25.98 0.32
N LYS A 375 -18.43 -25.13 1.29
CA LYS A 375 -18.47 -23.66 1.14
C LYS A 375 -17.36 -23.13 0.22
N ALA A 376 -16.32 -23.91 -0.06
CA ALA A 376 -15.25 -23.52 -0.97
C ALA A 376 -15.74 -23.22 -2.40
N ALA A 377 -16.81 -23.88 -2.83
CA ALA A 377 -17.38 -23.71 -4.18
C ALA A 377 -18.33 -22.50 -4.30
N TYR A 378 -18.73 -21.87 -3.19
CA TYR A 378 -19.74 -20.80 -3.19
C TYR A 378 -19.11 -19.41 -2.98
N GLY A 379 -19.72 -18.40 -3.61
CA GLY A 379 -19.33 -17.00 -3.39
C GLY A 379 -18.05 -16.54 -4.09
N VAL A 380 -17.44 -17.40 -4.93
CA VAL A 380 -16.33 -17.02 -5.81
C VAL A 380 -16.88 -16.39 -7.09
N TYR A 381 -17.98 -16.94 -7.60
CA TYR A 381 -18.75 -16.43 -8.73
C TYR A 381 -20.23 -16.35 -8.33
N ASP A 382 -21.04 -15.70 -9.15
CA ASP A 382 -22.49 -15.79 -9.03
C ASP A 382 -22.92 -17.24 -9.29
N ASN A 383 -23.46 -17.88 -8.24
CA ASN A 383 -23.88 -19.28 -8.29
C ASN A 383 -24.98 -19.57 -9.34
N SER A 384 -25.73 -18.55 -9.77
CA SER A 384 -26.73 -18.67 -10.83
C SER A 384 -26.11 -18.76 -12.24
N ILE A 385 -24.86 -18.30 -12.40
CA ILE A 385 -24.18 -18.17 -13.70
C ILE A 385 -23.16 -19.31 -13.93
N VAL A 386 -22.72 -20.03 -12.88
CA VAL A 386 -21.71 -21.09 -13.00
C VAL A 386 -22.24 -22.24 -13.84
N PRO A 387 -21.66 -22.53 -15.01
CA PRO A 387 -22.07 -23.68 -15.84
C PRO A 387 -21.92 -25.00 -15.06
N PRO A 388 -22.81 -25.97 -15.22
CA PRO A 388 -22.74 -27.26 -14.53
C PRO A 388 -21.39 -28.00 -14.69
N ALA A 389 -20.68 -27.75 -15.77
CA ALA A 389 -19.36 -28.33 -16.04
C ALA A 389 -18.25 -27.86 -15.07
N PHE A 390 -18.43 -26.71 -14.38
CA PHE A 390 -17.49 -26.19 -13.39
C PHE A 390 -17.85 -26.56 -11.93
N ARG A 391 -18.95 -27.29 -11.74
CA ARG A 391 -19.21 -27.85 -10.42
C ARG A 391 -18.16 -28.92 -10.15
N PRO A 392 -17.31 -28.77 -9.09
CA PRO A 392 -16.37 -29.83 -8.76
C PRO A 392 -17.19 -31.09 -8.56
N LYS A 393 -16.83 -32.18 -9.26
CA LYS A 393 -17.32 -33.50 -8.90
C LYS A 393 -16.81 -33.72 -7.49
N VAL A 394 -17.70 -33.66 -6.52
CA VAL A 394 -17.42 -34.19 -5.18
C VAL A 394 -16.91 -35.58 -5.43
N LEU A 395 -15.66 -35.84 -5.08
CA LEU A 395 -15.10 -37.18 -5.11
C LEU A 395 -15.99 -38.00 -4.16
N GLU A 396 -16.92 -38.74 -4.74
CA GLU A 396 -17.63 -39.78 -4.00
C GLU A 396 -16.55 -40.77 -3.54
N SER A 397 -16.23 -40.67 -2.22
CA SER A 397 -15.31 -41.57 -1.52
C SER A 397 -15.94 -42.92 -1.31
#